data_1cce9c955e47b9c33d204a77c787a774
#
_entry.id   1cce9c955e47b9c33d204a77c787a774
#
_cell.length_a   1.000
_cell.length_b   1.000
_cell.length_c   1.000
_cell.angle_alpha   90.00
_cell.angle_beta   90.00
_cell.angle_gamma   90.00
#
_symmetry.space_group_name_H-M   'P 1'
#
loop_
_entity.id
_entity.type
_entity.pdbx_description
1 polymer ?
#
loop_
_entity_poly.entity_id
_entity_poly.type
_entity_poly.pdbx_seq_one_letter_code
_entity_poly.pdbx_strand_id
1 'polypeptide(L)'
;MSEHRVRMPPQEFAKEAIKIVEAAQGKNIYLRIMGALGVYIGIMNNEKCLDLYKTIGRFSENEFGFTDLDLVAYGKQRNTIEKFFKELSFKPDDYVNAMFSDRRLIFYHPNQLYSVDIFFSPLEFSHIIDLGKDPEKGRLKLSFPTLPLSDMVLLKLQIHDINRKDLADLAVIFSCYPISEQEEHGKINVNRIVEVLSDDWGFWYDATNNLKLLKNFLGEFLEKGHAQNYHEKIKETIKTIEELEHKIESSQKTKNWLKRAKIGTSKRWYNVVEEI
;
A
#
# COMPACT_ATOMS: atom_id res chain seq x y z
N MET A 1 24.42 7.65 -17.43
CA MET A 1 24.10 6.57 -18.39
C MET A 1 23.16 5.63 -17.65
N SER A 2 21.86 5.66 -17.93
CA SER A 2 20.89 4.75 -17.32
C SER A 2 21.09 3.38 -17.95
N GLU A 3 21.76 2.48 -17.22
CA GLU A 3 21.80 1.08 -17.57
C GLU A 3 20.36 0.58 -17.68
N HIS A 4 19.98 0.02 -18.83
CA HIS A 4 18.72 -0.68 -19.01
C HIS A 4 18.75 -1.92 -18.12
N ARG A 5 18.30 -1.79 -16.86
CA ARG A 5 18.02 -2.96 -16.01
C ARG A 5 17.00 -3.81 -16.75
N VAL A 6 17.33 -5.06 -17.02
CA VAL A 6 16.39 -6.05 -17.57
C VAL A 6 15.27 -6.19 -16.54
N ARG A 7 14.10 -5.65 -16.84
CA ARG A 7 12.95 -5.71 -15.94
C ARG A 7 12.35 -7.12 -15.98
N MET A 8 12.14 -7.70 -14.82
CA MET A 8 11.43 -8.98 -14.70
C MET A 8 9.96 -8.81 -15.10
N PRO A 9 9.37 -9.76 -15.87
CA PRO A 9 7.92 -9.72 -16.15
C PRO A 9 7.10 -9.69 -14.87
N PRO A 10 6.01 -8.90 -14.79
CA PRO A 10 5.24 -8.72 -13.55
C PRO A 10 4.78 -10.02 -12.89
N GLN A 11 4.35 -11.00 -13.68
CA GLN A 11 3.93 -12.31 -13.16
C GLN A 11 5.07 -13.11 -12.54
N GLU A 12 6.26 -13.05 -13.14
CA GLU A 12 7.46 -13.73 -12.62
C GLU A 12 7.91 -13.06 -11.33
N PHE A 13 7.92 -11.73 -11.30
CA PHE A 13 8.27 -10.96 -10.11
C PHE A 13 7.29 -11.23 -8.97
N ALA A 14 5.98 -11.25 -9.24
CA ALA A 14 4.96 -11.60 -8.25
C ALA A 14 5.17 -13.01 -7.68
N LYS A 15 5.45 -14.01 -8.53
CA LYS A 15 5.74 -15.37 -8.10
C LYS A 15 6.99 -15.46 -7.24
N GLU A 16 8.04 -14.73 -7.58
CA GLU A 16 9.27 -14.68 -6.80
C GLU A 16 9.05 -14.00 -5.45
N ALA A 17 8.37 -12.87 -5.41
CA ALA A 17 8.01 -12.18 -4.17
C ALA A 17 7.17 -13.07 -3.23
N ILE A 18 6.19 -13.80 -3.78
CA ILE A 18 5.38 -14.76 -3.01
C ILE A 18 6.26 -15.86 -2.42
N LYS A 19 7.17 -16.46 -3.20
CA LYS A 19 8.09 -17.50 -2.70
C LYS A 19 8.98 -17.00 -1.56
N ILE A 20 9.45 -15.75 -1.63
CA ILE A 20 10.25 -15.14 -0.56
C ILE A 20 9.44 -15.06 0.74
N VAL A 21 8.21 -14.54 0.68
CA VAL A 21 7.39 -14.41 1.90
C VAL A 21 6.88 -15.76 2.42
N GLU A 22 6.65 -16.76 1.54
CA GLU A 22 6.35 -18.14 1.92
C GLU A 22 7.53 -18.79 2.66
N ALA A 23 8.74 -18.66 2.12
CA ALA A 23 9.95 -19.16 2.76
C ALA A 23 10.20 -18.50 4.14
N ALA A 24 9.95 -17.20 4.26
CA ALA A 24 10.00 -16.46 5.51
C ALA A 24 8.95 -16.98 6.52
N GLN A 25 7.70 -17.16 6.07
CA GLN A 25 6.61 -17.69 6.90
C GLN A 25 6.94 -19.10 7.43
N GLY A 26 7.58 -19.96 6.62
CA GLY A 26 8.07 -21.27 7.04
C GLY A 26 9.13 -21.23 8.17
N LYS A 27 9.78 -20.08 8.36
CA LYS A 27 10.74 -19.80 9.45
C LYS A 27 10.13 -18.94 10.58
N ASN A 28 8.82 -18.77 10.62
CA ASN A 28 8.09 -17.89 11.54
C ASN A 28 8.51 -16.41 11.44
N ILE A 29 8.92 -15.96 10.26
CA ILE A 29 9.20 -14.57 9.95
C ILE A 29 7.98 -13.98 9.26
N TYR A 30 7.42 -12.91 9.83
CA TYR A 30 6.23 -12.25 9.30
C TYR A 30 6.62 -11.14 8.33
N LEU A 31 6.66 -11.49 7.03
CA LEU A 31 6.79 -10.54 5.93
C LEU A 31 5.48 -10.47 5.17
N ARG A 32 5.06 -9.27 4.76
CA ARG A 32 3.91 -9.07 3.88
C ARG A 32 4.27 -8.11 2.75
N ILE A 33 3.85 -8.48 1.56
CA ILE A 33 4.05 -7.64 0.37
C ILE A 33 3.09 -6.47 0.44
N MET A 34 3.58 -5.26 0.18
CA MET A 34 2.79 -4.05 0.11
C MET A 34 3.07 -3.28 -1.19
N GLY A 35 2.61 -2.03 -1.29
CA GLY A 35 2.85 -1.20 -2.47
C GLY A 35 2.15 -1.69 -3.74
N ALA A 36 2.65 -1.27 -4.88
CA ALA A 36 2.06 -1.58 -6.18
C ALA A 36 2.09 -3.08 -6.53
N LEU A 37 3.15 -3.79 -6.13
CA LEU A 37 3.25 -5.23 -6.34
C LEU A 37 2.21 -5.98 -5.50
N GLY A 38 1.94 -5.51 -4.27
CA GLY A 38 0.87 -6.07 -3.42
C GLY A 38 -0.51 -5.93 -4.07
N VAL A 39 -0.80 -4.77 -4.66
CA VAL A 39 -2.05 -4.55 -5.44
C VAL A 39 -2.12 -5.51 -6.62
N TYR A 40 -1.06 -5.61 -7.40
CA TYR A 40 -0.99 -6.51 -8.55
C TYR A 40 -1.20 -7.98 -8.18
N ILE A 41 -0.56 -8.46 -7.12
CA ILE A 41 -0.73 -9.84 -6.62
C ILE A 41 -2.19 -10.12 -6.27
N GLY A 42 -2.86 -9.15 -5.64
CA GLY A 42 -4.27 -9.29 -5.29
C GLY A 42 -5.20 -9.48 -6.49
N ILE A 43 -4.86 -8.91 -7.64
CA ILE A 43 -5.72 -8.91 -8.83
C ILE A 43 -5.24 -9.81 -9.97
N MET A 44 -4.00 -10.31 -9.95
CA MET A 44 -3.37 -10.98 -11.10
C MET A 44 -4.12 -12.22 -11.62
N ASN A 45 -4.93 -12.85 -10.77
CA ASN A 45 -5.77 -14.00 -11.13
C ASN A 45 -7.21 -13.59 -11.53
N ASN A 46 -7.53 -12.30 -11.58
CA ASN A 46 -8.81 -11.77 -12.03
C ASN A 46 -8.60 -10.96 -13.32
N GLU A 47 -8.90 -11.56 -14.47
CA GLU A 47 -8.67 -10.95 -15.77
C GLU A 47 -9.34 -9.59 -15.91
N LYS A 48 -10.59 -9.43 -15.40
CA LYS A 48 -11.32 -8.16 -15.48
C LYS A 48 -10.64 -7.06 -14.64
N CYS A 49 -10.17 -7.39 -13.46
CA CYS A 49 -9.44 -6.44 -12.60
C CYS A 49 -8.08 -6.08 -13.19
N LEU A 50 -7.37 -7.05 -13.77
CA LEU A 50 -6.09 -6.82 -14.41
C LEU A 50 -6.24 -5.96 -15.67
N ASP A 51 -7.28 -6.19 -16.47
CA ASP A 51 -7.58 -5.38 -17.65
C ASP A 51 -8.00 -3.95 -17.26
N LEU A 52 -8.84 -3.79 -16.23
CA LEU A 52 -9.18 -2.48 -15.67
C LEU A 52 -7.92 -1.73 -15.21
N TYR A 53 -6.99 -2.40 -14.52
CA TYR A 53 -5.75 -1.81 -14.01
C TYR A 53 -4.85 -1.29 -15.14
N LYS A 54 -4.78 -2.02 -16.25
CA LYS A 54 -4.11 -1.57 -17.47
C LYS A 54 -4.82 -0.38 -18.11
N THR A 55 -6.15 -0.46 -18.23
CA THR A 55 -7.00 0.58 -18.83
C THR A 55 -6.92 1.90 -18.06
N ILE A 56 -6.88 1.86 -16.73
CA ILE A 56 -6.71 3.05 -15.86
C ILE A 56 -5.31 3.68 -16.04
N GLY A 57 -4.36 2.94 -16.65
CA GLY A 57 -3.05 3.48 -16.99
C GLY A 57 -2.08 3.53 -15.81
N ARG A 58 -2.11 2.50 -14.94
CA ARG A 58 -1.09 2.33 -13.90
C ARG A 58 0.29 2.14 -14.50
N PHE A 59 0.36 1.47 -15.63
CA PHE A 59 1.56 1.23 -16.40
C PHE A 59 1.49 1.97 -17.73
N SER A 60 2.55 2.66 -18.13
CA SER A 60 2.67 3.14 -19.50
C SER A 60 2.99 1.96 -20.43
N GLU A 61 2.72 2.12 -21.74
CA GLU A 61 3.00 1.06 -22.75
C GLU A 61 4.45 0.55 -22.71
N ASN A 62 5.38 1.42 -22.27
CA ASN A 62 6.82 1.11 -22.18
C ASN A 62 7.32 0.77 -20.77
N GLU A 63 6.47 0.85 -19.73
CA GLU A 63 6.85 0.69 -18.32
C GLU A 63 6.05 -0.42 -17.61
N PHE A 64 5.81 -1.53 -18.28
CA PHE A 64 5.14 -2.66 -17.66
C PHE A 64 6.14 -3.45 -16.80
N GLY A 65 6.31 -3.06 -15.54
CA GLY A 65 7.19 -3.76 -14.61
C GLY A 65 7.30 -3.08 -13.25
N PHE A 66 7.74 -3.86 -12.28
CA PHE A 66 8.08 -3.39 -10.95
C PHE A 66 9.61 -3.36 -10.82
N THR A 67 10.13 -2.40 -10.08
CA THR A 67 11.58 -2.22 -9.84
C THR A 67 11.98 -2.64 -8.44
N ASP A 68 11.02 -2.64 -7.51
CA ASP A 68 11.27 -2.80 -6.09
C ASP A 68 10.23 -3.73 -5.46
N LEU A 69 10.68 -4.51 -4.48
CA LEU A 69 9.84 -5.36 -3.64
C LEU A 69 9.68 -4.69 -2.28
N ASP A 70 8.52 -4.05 -2.08
CA ASP A 70 8.17 -3.43 -0.80
C ASP A 70 7.57 -4.47 0.15
N LEU A 71 8.20 -4.64 1.30
CA LEU A 71 7.77 -5.53 2.36
C LEU A 71 7.54 -4.78 3.66
N VAL A 72 6.67 -5.32 4.48
CA VAL A 72 6.50 -4.87 5.85
C VAL A 72 6.71 -6.01 6.83
N ALA A 73 7.30 -5.69 7.98
CA ALA A 73 7.66 -6.63 9.02
C ALA A 73 7.50 -6.02 10.43
N TYR A 74 7.74 -6.82 11.45
CA TYR A 74 7.87 -6.36 12.83
C TYR A 74 9.33 -6.15 13.20
N GLY A 75 9.66 -4.99 13.77
CA GLY A 75 11.04 -4.64 14.18
C GLY A 75 11.69 -5.66 15.11
N LYS A 76 10.89 -6.37 15.93
CA LYS A 76 11.38 -7.47 16.79
C LYS A 76 12.05 -8.62 16.00
N GLN A 77 11.70 -8.78 14.73
CA GLN A 77 12.23 -9.85 13.86
C GLN A 77 13.42 -9.40 13.00
N ARG A 78 13.86 -8.16 13.13
CA ARG A 78 14.91 -7.57 12.30
C ARG A 78 16.13 -8.46 12.10
N ASN A 79 16.76 -8.89 13.20
CA ASN A 79 17.99 -9.70 13.12
C ASN A 79 17.76 -11.05 12.42
N THR A 80 16.56 -11.62 12.57
CA THR A 80 16.17 -12.87 11.90
C THR A 80 15.93 -12.62 10.41
N ILE A 81 15.36 -11.48 10.06
CA ILE A 81 15.14 -11.05 8.67
C ILE A 81 16.48 -10.82 7.97
N GLU A 82 17.43 -10.13 8.61
CA GLU A 82 18.77 -9.92 8.05
C GLU A 82 19.48 -11.25 7.73
N LYS A 83 19.42 -12.21 8.66
CA LYS A 83 19.98 -13.55 8.44
C LYS A 83 19.29 -14.27 7.29
N PHE A 84 17.96 -14.20 7.24
CA PHE A 84 17.15 -14.83 6.20
C PHE A 84 17.51 -14.32 4.81
N PHE A 85 17.61 -13.00 4.60
CA PHE A 85 17.99 -12.44 3.29
C PHE A 85 19.44 -12.74 2.91
N LYS A 86 20.37 -12.80 3.89
CA LYS A 86 21.75 -13.25 3.65
C LYS A 86 21.81 -14.73 3.24
N GLU A 87 21.00 -15.61 3.84
CA GLU A 87 20.88 -17.03 3.42
C GLU A 87 20.37 -17.16 1.99
N LEU A 88 19.50 -16.26 1.54
CA LEU A 88 19.03 -16.16 0.16
C LEU A 88 20.04 -15.46 -0.79
N SER A 89 21.25 -15.14 -0.29
CA SER A 89 22.31 -14.45 -1.05
C SER A 89 21.98 -13.01 -1.45
N PHE A 90 20.98 -12.37 -0.85
CA PHE A 90 20.72 -10.95 -1.05
C PHE A 90 21.82 -10.11 -0.39
N LYS A 91 22.22 -9.03 -1.04
CA LYS A 91 23.26 -8.12 -0.55
C LYS A 91 22.62 -6.97 0.24
N PRO A 92 22.97 -6.77 1.53
CA PRO A 92 22.44 -5.64 2.29
C PRO A 92 23.00 -4.31 1.75
N ASP A 93 22.21 -3.26 1.88
CA ASP A 93 22.73 -1.90 1.85
C ASP A 93 23.26 -1.55 3.25
N ASP A 94 24.57 -1.74 3.46
CA ASP A 94 25.17 -1.58 4.79
C ASP A 94 25.02 -0.15 5.32
N TYR A 95 25.03 0.86 4.46
CA TYR A 95 24.89 2.25 4.87
C TYR A 95 23.45 2.58 5.33
N VAL A 96 22.46 2.29 4.49
CA VAL A 96 21.06 2.54 4.84
C VAL A 96 20.64 1.69 6.04
N ASN A 97 21.05 0.43 6.06
CA ASN A 97 20.71 -0.49 7.16
C ASN A 97 21.36 -0.11 8.50
N ALA A 98 22.49 0.60 8.49
CA ALA A 98 23.08 1.15 9.71
C ALA A 98 22.38 2.44 10.17
N MET A 99 22.01 3.32 9.23
CA MET A 99 21.41 4.63 9.51
C MET A 99 19.95 4.54 9.95
N PHE A 100 19.15 3.65 9.32
CA PHE A 100 17.69 3.56 9.51
C PHE A 100 17.25 2.22 10.09
N SER A 101 18.11 1.60 10.84
CA SER A 101 17.98 0.22 11.31
C SER A 101 16.74 -0.11 12.14
N ASP A 102 16.12 0.86 12.75
CA ASP A 102 14.89 0.72 13.54
C ASP A 102 13.60 0.83 12.69
N ARG A 103 13.72 1.37 11.48
CA ARG A 103 12.58 1.68 10.60
C ARG A 103 12.58 0.91 9.29
N ARG A 104 13.77 0.58 8.75
CA ARG A 104 13.93 0.09 7.38
C ARG A 104 15.16 -0.81 7.22
N LEU A 105 15.06 -1.78 6.31
CA LEU A 105 16.20 -2.53 5.77
C LEU A 105 16.09 -2.58 4.26
N ILE A 106 17.23 -2.41 3.57
CA ILE A 106 17.34 -2.54 2.12
C ILE A 106 18.27 -3.70 1.77
N PHE A 107 17.86 -4.49 0.78
CA PHE A 107 18.66 -5.54 0.18
C PHE A 107 18.58 -5.48 -1.34
N TYR A 108 19.64 -5.92 -2.00
CA TYR A 108 19.70 -6.04 -3.45
C TYR A 108 19.67 -7.50 -3.88
N HIS A 109 18.86 -7.81 -4.88
CA HIS A 109 18.81 -9.15 -5.48
C HIS A 109 20.20 -9.60 -5.92
N PRO A 110 20.58 -10.91 -5.77
CA PRO A 110 21.93 -11.41 -6.13
C PRO A 110 22.38 -11.04 -7.54
N ASN A 111 21.45 -11.05 -8.49
CA ASN A 111 21.70 -10.68 -9.90
C ASN A 111 21.30 -9.22 -10.20
N GLN A 112 21.13 -8.36 -9.20
CA GLN A 112 20.78 -6.94 -9.35
C GLN A 112 19.50 -6.68 -10.17
N LEU A 113 18.52 -7.59 -10.13
CA LEU A 113 17.27 -7.46 -10.87
C LEU A 113 16.33 -6.43 -10.23
N TYR A 114 16.31 -6.36 -8.89
CA TYR A 114 15.46 -5.45 -8.10
C TYR A 114 16.05 -5.22 -6.70
N SER A 115 15.56 -4.20 -6.02
CA SER A 115 15.78 -3.99 -4.59
C SER A 115 14.63 -4.52 -3.75
N VAL A 116 14.92 -4.92 -2.52
CA VAL A 116 13.95 -5.29 -1.50
C VAL A 116 14.01 -4.25 -0.41
N ASP A 117 12.87 -3.64 -0.15
CA ASP A 117 12.72 -2.64 0.88
C ASP A 117 11.79 -3.15 1.98
N ILE A 118 12.30 -3.26 3.19
CA ILE A 118 11.59 -3.84 4.32
C ILE A 118 11.36 -2.77 5.37
N PHE A 119 10.12 -2.33 5.49
CA PHE A 119 9.70 -1.36 6.49
C PHE A 119 9.22 -2.05 7.77
N PHE A 120 9.50 -1.46 8.90
CA PHE A 120 9.05 -1.97 10.20
C PHE A 120 7.84 -1.20 10.72
N SER A 121 6.86 -1.95 11.26
CA SER A 121 5.71 -1.34 11.95
C SER A 121 6.14 -0.69 13.28
N PRO A 122 5.63 0.53 13.60
CA PRO A 122 4.70 1.34 12.80
C PRO A 122 5.36 1.91 11.55
N LEU A 123 4.58 2.02 10.45
CA LEU A 123 5.06 2.62 9.21
C LEU A 123 5.00 4.14 9.33
N GLU A 124 6.15 4.78 9.26
CA GLU A 124 6.31 6.24 9.41
C GLU A 124 6.53 6.90 8.04
N PHE A 125 5.44 7.13 7.31
CA PHE A 125 5.42 7.89 6.07
C PHE A 125 4.87 9.30 6.31
N SER A 126 4.10 9.90 5.37
CA SER A 126 3.45 11.18 5.61
C SER A 126 2.56 11.14 6.86
N HIS A 127 1.94 9.99 7.12
CA HIS A 127 1.22 9.67 8.35
C HIS A 127 1.64 8.30 8.88
N ILE A 128 1.39 8.07 10.16
CA ILE A 128 1.76 6.83 10.84
C ILE A 128 0.68 5.78 10.64
N ILE A 129 1.07 4.58 10.21
CA ILE A 129 0.19 3.41 10.14
C ILE A 129 0.71 2.35 11.09
N ASP A 130 0.02 2.17 12.21
CA ASP A 130 0.36 1.14 13.19
C ASP A 130 -0.28 -0.21 12.80
N LEU A 131 0.58 -1.20 12.52
CA LEU A 131 0.20 -2.58 12.20
C LEU A 131 0.44 -3.53 13.39
N GLY A 132 0.74 -2.97 14.56
CA GLY A 132 1.11 -3.71 15.76
C GLY A 132 2.61 -3.94 15.86
N LYS A 133 3.04 -4.56 16.97
CA LYS A 133 4.46 -4.70 17.33
C LYS A 133 4.97 -6.12 17.29
N ASP A 134 4.10 -7.10 17.18
CA ASP A 134 4.48 -8.50 17.18
C ASP A 134 3.43 -9.39 16.48
N PRO A 135 3.83 -10.63 16.11
CA PRO A 135 2.99 -11.57 15.38
C PRO A 135 1.68 -11.93 16.08
N GLU A 136 1.67 -11.99 17.40
CA GLU A 136 0.50 -12.48 18.16
C GLU A 136 -0.68 -11.51 18.11
N LYS A 137 -0.41 -10.22 18.14
CA LYS A 137 -1.41 -9.15 18.24
C LYS A 137 -1.44 -8.21 17.04
N GLY A 138 -0.46 -8.35 16.13
CA GLY A 138 -0.32 -7.45 15.00
C GLY A 138 -1.16 -7.86 13.79
N ARG A 139 -1.29 -6.93 12.86
CA ARG A 139 -2.14 -7.07 11.68
C ARG A 139 -1.53 -7.92 10.56
N LEU A 140 -0.20 -8.18 10.59
CA LEU A 140 0.45 -8.97 9.53
C LEU A 140 -0.03 -10.43 9.47
N LYS A 141 -0.68 -10.93 10.51
CA LYS A 141 -1.28 -12.28 10.50
C LYS A 141 -2.66 -12.35 9.83
N LEU A 142 -3.31 -11.19 9.61
CA LEU A 142 -4.69 -11.12 9.11
C LEU A 142 -4.80 -11.39 7.61
N SER A 143 -3.70 -11.29 6.88
CA SER A 143 -3.65 -11.54 5.43
C SER A 143 -2.32 -12.14 5.01
N PHE A 144 -2.32 -12.87 3.88
CA PHE A 144 -1.14 -13.46 3.26
C PHE A 144 -1.39 -13.64 1.75
N PRO A 145 -0.41 -13.41 0.87
CA PRO A 145 0.99 -12.96 1.10
C PRO A 145 1.12 -11.43 1.27
N THR A 146 0.04 -10.69 1.07
CA THR A 146 -0.02 -9.23 1.13
C THR A 146 -0.57 -8.74 2.46
N LEU A 147 -0.48 -7.43 2.69
CA LEU A 147 -1.23 -6.77 3.76
C LEU A 147 -2.74 -6.93 3.57
N PRO A 148 -3.55 -6.80 4.67
CA PRO A 148 -4.99 -6.61 4.55
C PRO A 148 -5.33 -5.44 3.62
N LEU A 149 -6.40 -5.57 2.84
CA LEU A 149 -6.81 -4.55 1.86
C LEU A 149 -7.05 -3.19 2.50
N SER A 150 -7.62 -3.14 3.70
CA SER A 150 -7.81 -1.89 4.44
C SER A 150 -6.50 -1.17 4.76
N ASP A 151 -5.45 -1.91 5.12
CA ASP A 151 -4.13 -1.32 5.38
C ASP A 151 -3.45 -0.91 4.07
N MET A 152 -3.65 -1.63 2.96
CA MET A 152 -3.18 -1.20 1.63
C MET A 152 -3.87 0.08 1.15
N VAL A 153 -5.17 0.23 1.43
CA VAL A 153 -5.90 1.49 1.16
C VAL A 153 -5.33 2.62 2.01
N LEU A 154 -5.11 2.41 3.31
CA LEU A 154 -4.50 3.40 4.20
C LEU A 154 -3.11 3.82 3.74
N LEU A 155 -2.26 2.86 3.27
CA LEU A 155 -0.93 3.15 2.71
C LEU A 155 -0.97 4.10 1.52
N LYS A 156 -2.03 4.08 0.72
CA LYS A 156 -2.20 5.00 -0.40
C LYS A 156 -2.86 6.31 0.02
N LEU A 157 -3.86 6.27 0.89
CA LEU A 157 -4.56 7.45 1.37
C LEU A 157 -3.69 8.36 2.26
N GLN A 158 -2.62 7.83 2.87
CA GLN A 158 -1.71 8.60 3.72
C GLN A 158 -0.77 9.52 2.93
N ILE A 159 -0.62 9.36 1.61
CA ILE A 159 0.33 10.12 0.79
C ILE A 159 -0.14 11.57 0.69
N HIS A 160 0.70 12.52 1.18
CA HIS A 160 0.36 13.93 1.15
C HIS A 160 0.26 14.47 -0.30
N ASP A 161 1.25 14.18 -1.12
CA ASP A 161 1.29 14.53 -2.54
C ASP A 161 1.02 13.30 -3.40
N ILE A 162 -0.23 12.80 -3.36
CA ILE A 162 -0.61 11.59 -4.09
C ILE A 162 -0.48 11.77 -5.60
N ASN A 163 0.13 10.79 -6.26
CA ASN A 163 0.33 10.81 -7.70
C ASN A 163 -0.68 9.94 -8.46
N ARG A 164 -0.67 10.06 -9.80
CA ARG A 164 -1.58 9.31 -10.68
C ARG A 164 -1.46 7.79 -10.52
N LYS A 165 -0.25 7.26 -10.28
CA LYS A 165 -0.02 5.82 -10.11
C LYS A 165 -0.69 5.31 -8.83
N ASP A 166 -0.63 6.08 -7.74
CA ASP A 166 -1.29 5.73 -6.48
C ASP A 166 -2.81 5.83 -6.56
N LEU A 167 -3.33 6.82 -7.32
CA LEU A 167 -4.77 6.89 -7.62
C LEU A 167 -5.24 5.68 -8.44
N ALA A 168 -4.44 5.20 -9.38
CA ALA A 168 -4.76 3.99 -10.15
C ALA A 168 -4.77 2.73 -9.25
N ASP A 169 -3.84 2.63 -8.30
CA ASP A 169 -3.81 1.55 -7.30
C ASP A 169 -5.10 1.56 -6.45
N LEU A 170 -5.50 2.72 -5.92
CA LEU A 170 -6.75 2.88 -5.17
C LEU A 170 -7.99 2.56 -6.02
N ALA A 171 -8.03 3.07 -7.26
CA ALA A 171 -9.13 2.85 -8.18
C ALA A 171 -9.38 1.35 -8.40
N VAL A 172 -8.34 0.57 -8.64
CA VAL A 172 -8.48 -0.88 -8.86
C VAL A 172 -8.84 -1.61 -7.56
N ILE A 173 -8.29 -1.23 -6.41
CA ILE A 173 -8.67 -1.84 -5.13
C ILE A 173 -10.17 -1.65 -4.89
N PHE A 174 -10.69 -0.42 -4.97
CA PHE A 174 -12.12 -0.16 -4.76
C PHE A 174 -13.03 -0.74 -5.84
N SER A 175 -12.52 -0.94 -7.06
CA SER A 175 -13.31 -1.57 -8.13
C SER A 175 -13.37 -3.08 -8.00
N CYS A 176 -12.35 -3.72 -7.47
CA CYS A 176 -12.21 -5.17 -7.48
C CYS A 176 -12.60 -5.83 -6.17
N TYR A 177 -12.67 -5.07 -5.08
CA TYR A 177 -12.96 -5.61 -3.76
C TYR A 177 -14.14 -4.90 -3.09
N PRO A 178 -15.12 -5.65 -2.58
CA PRO A 178 -16.22 -5.07 -1.84
C PRO A 178 -15.76 -4.56 -0.47
N ILE A 179 -16.50 -3.60 0.06
CA ILE A 179 -16.33 -3.13 1.44
C ILE A 179 -17.01 -4.08 2.44
N SER A 180 -16.48 -4.14 3.66
CA SER A 180 -17.04 -4.88 4.79
C SER A 180 -16.81 -4.08 6.08
N GLU A 181 -17.61 -4.35 7.11
CA GLU A 181 -17.41 -3.78 8.45
C GLU A 181 -16.44 -4.58 9.32
N GLN A 182 -16.07 -5.78 8.87
CA GLN A 182 -15.16 -6.68 9.58
C GLN A 182 -13.96 -7.05 8.71
N GLU A 183 -12.90 -7.52 9.36
CA GLU A 183 -11.74 -8.04 8.65
C GLU A 183 -12.09 -9.40 8.01
N GLU A 184 -12.22 -9.42 6.70
CA GLU A 184 -12.53 -10.59 5.90
C GLU A 184 -11.59 -10.68 4.71
N HIS A 185 -11.19 -11.89 4.36
CA HIS A 185 -10.34 -12.10 3.18
C HIS A 185 -11.02 -11.60 1.89
N GLY A 186 -10.30 -10.81 1.10
CA GLY A 186 -10.80 -10.27 -0.15
C GLY A 186 -11.83 -9.13 0.01
N LYS A 187 -11.93 -8.52 1.19
CA LYS A 187 -12.77 -7.35 1.45
C LYS A 187 -12.02 -6.21 2.13
N ILE A 188 -12.47 -5.00 1.90
CA ILE A 188 -11.91 -3.78 2.50
C ILE A 188 -12.66 -3.51 3.81
N ASN A 189 -11.99 -3.65 4.94
CA ASN A 189 -12.57 -3.34 6.25
C ASN A 189 -12.67 -1.83 6.45
N VAL A 190 -13.87 -1.28 6.28
CA VAL A 190 -14.12 0.17 6.42
C VAL A 190 -13.98 0.65 7.85
N ASN A 191 -14.30 -0.19 8.86
CA ASN A 191 -14.16 0.19 10.25
C ASN A 191 -12.70 0.43 10.63
N ARG A 192 -11.76 -0.34 10.06
CA ARG A 192 -10.32 -0.10 10.24
C ARG A 192 -9.89 1.26 9.67
N ILE A 193 -10.39 1.63 8.51
CA ILE A 193 -10.09 2.92 7.88
C ILE A 193 -10.67 4.05 8.72
N VAL A 194 -11.94 3.92 9.12
CA VAL A 194 -12.64 4.90 9.96
C VAL A 194 -11.94 5.07 11.32
N GLU A 195 -11.52 3.98 11.97
CA GLU A 195 -10.80 4.02 13.24
C GLU A 195 -9.55 4.88 13.14
N VAL A 196 -8.69 4.63 12.15
CA VAL A 196 -7.44 5.37 11.95
C VAL A 196 -7.70 6.84 11.66
N LEU A 197 -8.60 7.13 10.73
CA LEU A 197 -8.89 8.50 10.31
C LEU A 197 -9.70 9.30 11.35
N SER A 198 -10.32 8.63 12.31
CA SER A 198 -11.03 9.28 13.42
C SER A 198 -10.11 9.62 14.60
N ASP A 199 -8.88 9.12 14.61
CA ASP A 199 -7.88 9.41 15.66
C ASP A 199 -6.84 10.44 15.23
N ASP A 200 -6.43 10.42 13.95
CA ASP A 200 -5.46 11.36 13.39
C ASP A 200 -6.14 12.35 12.42
N TRP A 201 -6.23 13.62 12.84
CA TRP A 201 -6.77 14.70 12.02
C TRP A 201 -5.95 14.96 10.74
N GLY A 202 -4.63 14.90 10.82
CA GLY A 202 -3.76 15.15 9.67
C GLY A 202 -3.94 14.09 8.61
N PHE A 203 -3.97 12.83 9.03
CA PHE A 203 -4.23 11.71 8.13
C PHE A 203 -5.64 11.78 7.54
N TRP A 204 -6.66 12.08 8.36
CA TRP A 204 -8.01 12.32 7.89
C TRP A 204 -8.08 13.41 6.81
N TYR A 205 -7.36 14.52 7.01
CA TYR A 205 -7.35 15.65 6.08
C TYR A 205 -6.78 15.25 4.72
N ASP A 206 -5.61 14.59 4.68
CA ASP A 206 -5.00 14.14 3.44
C ASP A 206 -5.81 13.00 2.80
N ALA A 207 -6.30 12.03 3.59
CA ALA A 207 -7.10 10.92 3.09
C ALA A 207 -8.42 11.40 2.44
N THR A 208 -9.12 12.36 3.04
CA THR A 208 -10.36 12.89 2.46
C THR A 208 -10.09 13.70 1.19
N ASN A 209 -8.97 14.42 1.11
CA ASN A 209 -8.54 15.08 -0.12
C ASN A 209 -8.19 14.06 -1.21
N ASN A 210 -7.49 12.99 -0.86
CA ASN A 210 -7.11 11.93 -1.78
C ASN A 210 -8.33 11.14 -2.31
N LEU A 211 -9.35 10.92 -1.48
CA LEU A 211 -10.63 10.34 -1.95
C LEU A 211 -11.35 11.24 -2.96
N LYS A 212 -11.33 12.57 -2.75
CA LYS A 212 -11.87 13.52 -3.73
C LYS A 212 -11.08 13.48 -5.04
N LEU A 213 -9.74 13.46 -4.97
CA LEU A 213 -8.89 13.33 -6.15
C LEU A 213 -9.13 12.01 -6.88
N LEU A 214 -9.34 10.91 -6.15
CA LEU A 214 -9.68 9.62 -6.72
C LEU A 214 -11.02 9.64 -7.47
N LYS A 215 -12.06 10.27 -6.91
CA LYS A 215 -13.35 10.43 -7.60
C LYS A 215 -13.22 11.26 -8.88
N ASN A 216 -12.47 12.36 -8.83
CA ASN A 216 -12.19 13.18 -10.01
C ASN A 216 -11.42 12.37 -11.08
N PHE A 217 -10.40 11.64 -10.67
CA PHE A 217 -9.63 10.76 -11.54
C PHE A 217 -10.52 9.71 -12.23
N LEU A 218 -11.43 9.06 -11.49
CA LEU A 218 -12.40 8.11 -12.04
C LEU A 218 -13.43 8.80 -12.95
N GLY A 219 -13.87 10.02 -12.60
CA GLY A 219 -14.77 10.84 -13.43
C GLY A 219 -14.20 11.16 -14.80
N GLU A 220 -12.90 11.44 -14.90
CA GLU A 220 -12.23 11.67 -16.18
C GLU A 220 -12.32 10.47 -17.13
N PHE A 221 -12.31 9.24 -16.63
CA PHE A 221 -12.47 8.03 -17.45
C PHE A 221 -13.89 7.90 -18.00
N LEU A 222 -14.90 8.33 -17.23
CA LEU A 222 -16.30 8.35 -17.68
C LEU A 222 -16.49 9.36 -18.81
N GLU A 223 -15.87 10.54 -18.73
CA GLU A 223 -16.02 11.62 -19.70
C GLU A 223 -15.26 11.34 -21.02
N LYS A 224 -14.02 10.83 -20.91
CA LYS A 224 -13.15 10.61 -22.08
C LYS A 224 -13.50 9.37 -22.92
N GLY A 225 -14.43 8.55 -22.47
CA GLY A 225 -14.87 7.35 -23.21
C GLY A 225 -13.82 6.23 -23.32
N HIS A 226 -12.68 6.35 -22.66
CA HIS A 226 -11.59 5.37 -22.73
C HIS A 226 -11.88 4.05 -22.01
N ALA A 227 -12.95 3.99 -21.24
CA ALA A 227 -13.30 2.82 -20.43
C ALA A 227 -14.77 2.42 -20.59
N GLN A 228 -15.31 2.43 -21.82
CA GLN A 228 -16.71 2.11 -22.08
C GLN A 228 -17.15 0.78 -21.45
N ASN A 229 -16.29 -0.24 -21.52
CA ASN A 229 -16.54 -1.56 -20.94
C ASN A 229 -16.57 -1.55 -19.39
N TYR A 230 -16.08 -0.49 -18.75
CA TYR A 230 -16.00 -0.35 -17.29
C TYR A 230 -16.86 0.79 -16.75
N HIS A 231 -17.66 1.43 -17.59
CA HIS A 231 -18.43 2.62 -17.22
C HIS A 231 -19.32 2.39 -15.99
N GLU A 232 -20.10 1.31 -15.98
CA GLU A 232 -20.95 0.98 -14.82
C GLU A 232 -20.10 0.60 -13.61
N LYS A 233 -18.99 -0.14 -13.80
CA LYS A 233 -18.09 -0.50 -12.70
C LYS A 233 -17.43 0.71 -12.05
N ILE A 234 -17.04 1.70 -12.85
CA ILE A 234 -16.46 2.95 -12.34
C ILE A 234 -17.51 3.75 -11.55
N LYS A 235 -18.78 3.81 -12.01
CA LYS A 235 -19.87 4.44 -11.25
C LYS A 235 -20.12 3.76 -9.90
N GLU A 236 -20.17 2.42 -9.90
CA GLU A 236 -20.29 1.64 -8.67
C GLU A 236 -19.12 1.94 -7.71
N THR A 237 -17.91 2.04 -8.25
CA THR A 237 -16.70 2.35 -7.48
C THR A 237 -16.79 3.73 -6.84
N ILE A 238 -17.21 4.76 -7.59
CA ILE A 238 -17.43 6.11 -7.06
C ILE A 238 -18.44 6.08 -5.91
N LYS A 239 -19.54 5.35 -6.07
CA LYS A 239 -20.55 5.20 -5.01
C LYS A 239 -19.98 4.51 -3.76
N THR A 240 -19.17 3.47 -3.92
CA THR A 240 -18.48 2.81 -2.80
C THR A 240 -17.55 3.78 -2.06
N ILE A 241 -16.85 4.65 -2.79
CA ILE A 241 -15.98 5.69 -2.19
C ILE A 241 -16.85 6.70 -1.43
N GLU A 242 -17.98 7.13 -1.95
CA GLU A 242 -18.92 8.04 -1.27
C GLU A 242 -19.50 7.43 0.01
N GLU A 243 -19.81 6.14 0.00
CA GLU A 243 -20.24 5.41 1.20
C GLU A 243 -19.14 5.39 2.27
N LEU A 244 -17.87 5.21 1.88
CA LEU A 244 -16.73 5.30 2.79
C LEU A 244 -16.55 6.72 3.34
N GLU A 245 -16.61 7.75 2.48
CA GLU A 245 -16.53 9.16 2.92
C GLU A 245 -17.63 9.48 3.95
N HIS A 246 -18.87 9.06 3.69
CA HIS A 246 -19.96 9.25 4.63
C HIS A 246 -19.70 8.58 5.99
N LYS A 247 -19.19 7.34 6.00
CA LYS A 247 -18.81 6.64 7.24
C LYS A 247 -17.69 7.37 7.99
N ILE A 248 -16.67 7.87 7.27
CA ILE A 248 -15.58 8.64 7.86
C ILE A 248 -16.12 9.92 8.51
N GLU A 249 -16.97 10.69 7.82
CA GLU A 249 -17.51 11.96 8.32
C GLU A 249 -18.45 11.76 9.50
N SER A 250 -19.33 10.76 9.44
CA SER A 250 -20.32 10.49 10.50
C SER A 250 -19.73 9.82 11.75
N SER A 251 -18.48 9.35 11.68
CA SER A 251 -17.84 8.67 12.81
C SER A 251 -17.47 9.62 13.95
N GLN A 252 -17.54 9.13 15.18
CA GLN A 252 -17.11 9.87 16.35
C GLN A 252 -15.59 10.07 16.33
N LYS A 253 -15.15 11.32 16.42
CA LYS A 253 -13.74 11.69 16.45
C LYS A 253 -13.17 11.63 17.87
N THR A 254 -11.92 11.20 18.00
CA THR A 254 -11.23 11.15 19.28
C THR A 254 -10.89 12.54 19.83
N LYS A 255 -10.55 12.61 21.10
CA LYS A 255 -10.06 13.85 21.71
C LYS A 255 -8.78 14.38 21.04
N ASN A 256 -7.90 13.47 20.58
CA ASN A 256 -6.67 13.83 19.87
C ASN A 256 -6.99 14.50 18.55
N TRP A 257 -7.86 13.90 17.76
CA TRP A 257 -8.34 14.45 16.51
C TRP A 257 -8.95 15.85 16.71
N LEU A 258 -9.89 16.00 17.65
CA LEU A 258 -10.57 17.27 17.96
C LEU A 258 -9.59 18.37 18.42
N LYS A 259 -8.56 18.00 19.21
CA LYS A 259 -7.51 18.94 19.63
C LYS A 259 -6.69 19.41 18.43
N ARG A 260 -6.30 18.49 17.54
CA ARG A 260 -5.51 18.81 16.36
C ARG A 260 -6.31 19.61 15.33
N ALA A 261 -7.59 19.32 15.15
CA ALA A 261 -8.51 20.05 14.28
C ALA A 261 -8.59 21.56 14.57
N LYS A 262 -8.47 21.95 15.85
CA LYS A 262 -8.45 23.38 16.25
C LYS A 262 -7.24 24.14 15.68
N ILE A 263 -6.16 23.45 15.40
CA ILE A 263 -4.93 24.03 14.80
C ILE A 263 -5.08 24.06 13.28
N GLY A 264 -5.74 23.04 12.72
CA GLY A 264 -5.97 22.91 11.29
C GLY A 264 -4.65 22.91 10.50
N THR A 265 -4.67 23.53 9.34
CA THR A 265 -3.53 23.65 8.43
C THR A 265 -2.53 24.76 8.78
N SER A 266 -2.78 25.52 9.86
CA SER A 266 -1.85 26.60 10.30
C SER A 266 -0.48 26.08 10.76
N LYS A 267 -0.40 24.78 11.10
CA LYS A 267 0.85 24.06 11.35
C LYS A 267 0.89 22.79 10.50
N ARG A 268 2.08 22.44 10.02
CA ARG A 268 2.27 21.20 9.24
C ARG A 268 1.64 20.02 9.97
N TRP A 269 0.91 19.19 9.23
CA TRP A 269 0.14 18.04 9.75
C TRP A 269 0.64 16.69 9.25
N TYR A 270 1.66 16.69 8.41
CA TYR A 270 2.27 15.51 7.82
C TYR A 270 3.77 15.50 8.02
N ASN A 271 4.39 14.34 7.94
CA ASN A 271 5.83 14.18 7.93
C ASN A 271 6.35 14.36 6.49
N VAL A 272 7.53 14.95 6.34
CA VAL A 272 8.22 14.97 5.05
C VAL A 272 8.86 13.59 4.87
N VAL A 273 8.47 12.92 3.78
CA VAL A 273 9.08 11.64 3.38
C VAL A 273 10.27 11.98 2.50
N GLU A 274 11.47 11.75 2.99
CA GLU A 274 12.68 11.89 2.19
C GLU A 274 12.82 10.67 1.30
N GLU A 275 12.97 10.88 -0.01
CA GLU A 275 13.42 9.84 -0.94
C GLU A 275 14.90 9.57 -0.64
N ILE A 276 15.19 8.35 -0.16
CA ILE A 276 16.56 7.91 0.16
C ILE A 276 17.07 7.04 -1.00
#